data_19729473a93e01aeab4203fb94759053
#
_entry.id   19729473a93e01aeab4203fb94759053
#
_cell.length_a   1.000
_cell.length_b   1.000
_cell.length_c   1.000
_cell.angle_alpha   90.00
_cell.angle_beta   90.00
_cell.angle_gamma   90.00
#
_symmetry.space_group_name_H-M   'P 1'
#
loop_
_entity.id
_entity.type
_entity.pdbx_description
1 polymer ?
#
loop_
_entity_poly.entity_id
_entity_poly.type
_entity_poly.pdbx_seq_one_letter_code
_entity_poly.pdbx_strand_id
1 'polypeptide(L)'
;MFFRTFGNRLRHAGMDFSNTIRSKLLPALAAFALFFVVSAAYFAPQFRGEALPQHDVIQYEGMAKEIWDNRAQTGEDPQWAGRMFGGMPAYLINVAYPAQLVKNTAGQIVKIINTPAAFVFFAMVSMWLMLPIVGVNPWVGIIPSLMYGLSTYFFLIIGAGHVTK
;
A
#
# COMPACT_ATOMS: atom_id res chain seq x y z
N MET A 1 -24.69 23.02 -46.33
CA MET A 1 -25.00 21.70 -45.72
C MET A 1 -23.80 21.17 -44.89
N PHE A 2 -22.58 21.41 -45.28
CA PHE A 2 -21.34 20.91 -44.63
C PHE A 2 -21.11 21.43 -43.18
N PHE A 3 -21.35 22.70 -42.93
CA PHE A 3 -21.14 23.32 -41.59
C PHE A 3 -22.10 22.84 -40.50
N ARG A 4 -23.30 22.40 -40.86
CA ARG A 4 -24.28 21.86 -39.90
C ARG A 4 -23.89 20.48 -39.40
N THR A 5 -23.27 19.67 -40.26
CA THR A 5 -22.82 18.29 -39.91
C THR A 5 -21.57 18.35 -39.03
N PHE A 6 -20.66 19.30 -39.25
CA PHE A 6 -19.46 19.49 -38.44
C PHE A 6 -19.79 19.98 -37.03
N GLY A 7 -20.70 20.93 -36.89
CA GLY A 7 -21.18 21.42 -35.57
C GLY A 7 -21.85 20.33 -34.73
N ASN A 8 -22.61 19.43 -35.37
CA ASN A 8 -23.23 18.30 -34.68
C ASN A 8 -22.21 17.27 -34.19
N ARG A 9 -21.16 16.97 -34.96
CA ARG A 9 -20.09 16.06 -34.51
C ARG A 9 -19.30 16.60 -33.33
N LEU A 10 -19.04 17.89 -33.27
CA LEU A 10 -18.35 18.52 -32.13
C LEU A 10 -19.25 18.51 -30.87
N ARG A 11 -20.56 18.71 -31.02
CA ARG A 11 -21.50 18.59 -29.91
C ARG A 11 -21.59 17.16 -29.38
N HIS A 12 -21.65 16.16 -30.24
CA HIS A 12 -21.66 14.76 -29.83
C HIS A 12 -20.36 14.37 -29.13
N ALA A 13 -19.21 14.77 -29.65
CA ALA A 13 -17.92 14.55 -29.01
C ALA A 13 -17.82 15.21 -27.62
N GLY A 14 -18.33 16.45 -27.49
CA GLY A 14 -18.38 17.14 -26.19
C GLY A 14 -19.32 16.50 -25.17
N MET A 15 -20.46 15.99 -25.62
CA MET A 15 -21.41 15.26 -24.76
C MET A 15 -20.85 13.89 -24.32
N ASP A 16 -20.18 13.18 -25.20
CA ASP A 16 -19.54 11.90 -24.89
C ASP A 16 -18.41 12.08 -23.88
N PHE A 17 -17.60 13.13 -24.01
CA PHE A 17 -16.54 13.45 -23.06
C PHE A 17 -17.09 13.81 -21.68
N SER A 18 -18.12 14.65 -21.61
CA SER A 18 -18.80 15.04 -20.38
C SER A 18 -19.44 13.82 -19.68
N ASN A 19 -20.07 12.91 -20.42
CA ASN A 19 -20.66 11.70 -19.90
C ASN A 19 -19.58 10.71 -19.39
N THR A 20 -18.43 10.62 -20.08
CA THR A 20 -17.29 9.80 -19.62
C THR A 20 -16.70 10.33 -18.31
N ILE A 21 -16.58 11.65 -18.15
CA ILE A 21 -16.12 12.26 -16.90
C ILE A 21 -17.11 11.91 -15.76
N ARG A 22 -18.39 12.14 -15.96
CA ARG A 22 -19.41 11.88 -14.93
C ARG A 22 -19.50 10.40 -14.56
N SER A 23 -19.43 9.50 -15.53
CA SER A 23 -19.64 8.06 -15.29
C SER A 23 -18.41 7.35 -14.76
N LYS A 24 -17.19 7.83 -15.03
CA LYS A 24 -15.94 7.14 -14.65
C LYS A 24 -15.09 7.96 -13.68
N LEU A 25 -14.86 9.24 -13.95
CA LEU A 25 -13.94 10.05 -13.15
C LEU A 25 -14.55 10.47 -11.82
N LEU A 26 -15.82 10.85 -11.81
CA LEU A 26 -16.49 11.28 -10.58
C LEU A 26 -16.58 10.17 -9.52
N PRO A 27 -17.02 8.94 -9.84
CA PRO A 27 -16.98 7.84 -8.87
C PRO A 27 -15.56 7.50 -8.43
N ALA A 28 -14.55 7.63 -9.30
CA ALA A 28 -13.16 7.40 -8.93
C ALA A 28 -12.69 8.42 -7.89
N LEU A 29 -12.88 9.70 -8.14
CA LEU A 29 -12.51 10.76 -7.20
C LEU A 29 -13.23 10.62 -5.87
N ALA A 30 -14.53 10.31 -5.89
CA ALA A 30 -15.32 10.09 -4.69
C ALA A 30 -14.82 8.87 -3.89
N ALA A 31 -14.54 7.76 -4.56
CA ALA A 31 -14.00 6.55 -3.94
C ALA A 31 -12.63 6.81 -3.31
N PHE A 32 -11.69 7.39 -4.05
CA PHE A 32 -10.35 7.71 -3.56
C PHE A 32 -10.38 8.67 -2.36
N ALA A 33 -11.18 9.74 -2.45
CA ALA A 33 -11.33 10.69 -1.35
C ALA A 33 -11.92 10.02 -0.10
N LEU A 34 -12.96 9.22 -0.26
CA LEU A 34 -13.58 8.51 0.86
C LEU A 34 -12.62 7.49 1.49
N PHE A 35 -11.93 6.67 0.69
CA PHE A 35 -10.98 5.69 1.18
C PHE A 35 -9.81 6.34 1.92
N PHE A 36 -9.32 7.46 1.39
CA PHE A 36 -8.28 8.25 2.05
C PHE A 36 -8.75 8.79 3.41
N VAL A 37 -9.93 9.40 3.45
CA VAL A 37 -10.50 9.93 4.71
C VAL A 37 -10.72 8.83 5.73
N VAL A 38 -11.28 7.69 5.33
CA VAL A 38 -11.52 6.54 6.24
C VAL A 38 -10.21 5.99 6.78
N SER A 39 -9.22 5.76 5.91
CA SER A 39 -7.89 5.28 6.34
C SER A 39 -7.19 6.27 7.26
N ALA A 40 -7.20 7.56 6.91
CA ALA A 40 -6.56 8.60 7.71
C ALA A 40 -7.25 8.79 9.06
N ALA A 41 -8.57 8.74 9.12
CA ALA A 41 -9.32 8.85 10.35
C ALA A 41 -9.07 7.67 11.29
N TYR A 42 -9.05 6.44 10.75
CA TYR A 42 -8.81 5.24 11.55
C TYR A 42 -7.39 5.22 12.14
N PHE A 43 -6.40 5.59 11.33
CA PHE A 43 -5.00 5.65 11.75
C PHE A 43 -4.54 7.06 12.12
N ALA A 44 -5.45 7.93 12.62
CA ALA A 44 -5.12 9.28 13.04
C ALA A 44 -3.93 9.37 14.02
N PRO A 45 -3.73 8.44 14.98
CA PRO A 45 -2.56 8.43 15.86
C PRO A 45 -1.23 8.37 15.11
N GLN A 46 -1.15 7.64 13.98
CA GLN A 46 0.05 7.58 13.16
C GLN A 46 0.51 8.97 12.66
N PHE A 47 -0.44 9.84 12.32
CA PHE A 47 -0.14 11.20 11.85
C PHE A 47 0.28 12.15 12.99
N ARG A 48 0.11 11.73 14.25
CA ARG A 48 0.63 12.42 15.43
C ARG A 48 2.02 11.93 15.83
N GLY A 49 2.62 11.03 15.05
CA GLY A 49 3.92 10.44 15.36
C GLY A 49 3.85 9.27 16.34
N GLU A 50 2.67 8.76 16.66
CA GLU A 50 2.52 7.59 17.51
C GLU A 50 2.83 6.34 16.70
N ALA A 51 3.71 5.48 17.21
CA ALA A 51 4.06 4.20 16.60
C ALA A 51 3.15 3.08 17.13
N LEU A 52 2.61 2.28 16.22
CA LEU A 52 1.90 1.07 16.61
C LEU A 52 2.92 0.03 17.09
N PRO A 53 2.82 -0.48 18.34
CA PRO A 53 3.71 -1.53 18.81
C PRO A 53 3.40 -2.83 18.07
N GLN A 54 4.26 -3.19 17.12
CA GLN A 54 4.16 -4.40 16.32
C GLN A 54 5.13 -5.44 16.86
N HIS A 55 4.61 -6.51 17.42
CA HIS A 55 5.40 -7.51 18.15
C HIS A 55 6.52 -8.12 17.29
N ASP A 56 6.21 -8.51 16.07
CA ASP A 56 7.19 -9.14 15.17
C ASP A 56 8.25 -8.14 14.68
N VAL A 57 7.91 -6.86 14.56
CA VAL A 57 8.89 -5.83 14.22
C VAL A 57 9.89 -5.64 15.36
N ILE A 58 9.40 -5.58 16.61
CA ILE A 58 10.27 -5.45 17.80
C ILE A 58 11.20 -6.67 17.92
N GLN A 59 10.68 -7.88 17.71
CA GLN A 59 11.50 -9.09 17.72
C GLN A 59 12.53 -9.10 16.59
N TYR A 60 12.14 -8.73 15.37
CA TYR A 60 13.04 -8.60 14.24
C TYR A 60 14.16 -7.60 14.51
N GLU A 61 13.85 -6.43 15.04
CA GLU A 61 14.86 -5.42 15.39
C GLU A 61 15.84 -5.95 16.45
N GLY A 62 15.34 -6.67 17.45
CA GLY A 62 16.17 -7.33 18.44
C GLY A 62 17.13 -8.36 17.86
N MET A 63 16.64 -9.18 16.93
CA MET A 63 17.47 -10.18 16.23
C MET A 63 18.46 -9.56 15.27
N ALA A 64 18.05 -8.53 14.54
CA ALA A 64 18.89 -7.88 13.53
C ALA A 64 19.94 -6.97 14.14
N LYS A 65 19.80 -6.56 15.40
CA LYS A 65 20.71 -5.62 16.05
C LYS A 65 22.17 -6.07 16.02
N GLU A 66 22.45 -7.34 16.28
CA GLU A 66 23.80 -7.89 16.23
C GLU A 66 24.43 -7.75 14.83
N ILE A 67 23.63 -7.98 13.79
CA ILE A 67 24.08 -7.85 12.40
C ILE A 67 24.37 -6.38 12.07
N TRP A 68 23.51 -5.46 12.51
CA TRP A 68 23.70 -4.03 12.30
C TRP A 68 24.91 -3.48 13.05
N ASP A 69 25.10 -3.90 14.29
CA ASP A 69 26.25 -3.51 15.12
C ASP A 69 27.57 -4.01 14.49
N ASN A 70 27.60 -5.26 13.98
CA ASN A 70 28.75 -5.80 13.27
C ASN A 70 29.04 -5.02 11.97
N ARG A 71 28.03 -4.78 11.16
CA ARG A 71 28.16 -4.01 9.92
C ARG A 71 28.66 -2.58 10.18
N ALA A 72 28.24 -1.95 11.25
CA ALA A 72 28.70 -0.61 11.63
C ALA A 72 30.17 -0.60 12.04
N GLN A 73 30.68 -1.70 12.63
CA GLN A 73 32.06 -1.82 13.11
C GLN A 73 33.05 -2.29 12.03
N THR A 74 32.62 -3.24 11.19
CA THR A 74 33.49 -3.93 10.24
C THR A 74 33.26 -3.53 8.78
N GLY A 75 32.10 -2.93 8.47
CA GLY A 75 31.62 -2.66 7.11
C GLY A 75 31.02 -3.89 6.40
N GLU A 76 31.04 -5.05 7.04
CA GLU A 76 30.60 -6.33 6.46
C GLU A 76 29.47 -6.96 7.26
N ASP A 77 28.60 -7.72 6.57
CA ASP A 77 27.58 -8.51 7.23
C ASP A 77 28.19 -9.80 7.79
N PRO A 78 27.92 -10.15 9.07
CA PRO A 78 28.35 -11.41 9.62
C PRO A 78 27.63 -12.56 8.95
N GLN A 79 28.26 -13.70 8.81
CA GLN A 79 27.61 -14.90 8.29
C GLN A 79 26.78 -15.63 9.35
N TRP A 80 27.07 -15.38 10.63
CA TRP A 80 26.43 -16.02 11.77
C TRP A 80 26.02 -14.98 12.82
N ALA A 81 24.80 -15.09 13.33
CA ALA A 81 24.30 -14.32 14.45
C ALA A 81 24.22 -15.25 15.69
N GLY A 82 24.96 -14.89 16.74
CA GLY A 82 25.16 -15.77 17.89
C GLY A 82 24.15 -15.65 19.02
N ARG A 83 23.38 -14.56 19.08
CA ARG A 83 22.56 -14.20 20.24
C ARG A 83 21.19 -14.87 20.29
N MET A 84 20.65 -15.35 19.17
CA MET A 84 19.32 -15.93 19.09
C MET A 84 19.38 -17.44 18.90
N PHE A 85 18.58 -18.19 19.65
CA PHE A 85 18.39 -19.66 19.52
C PHE A 85 19.68 -20.47 19.55
N GLY A 86 20.74 -20.00 20.25
CA GLY A 86 22.05 -20.64 20.23
C GLY A 86 22.86 -20.37 18.97
N GLY A 87 22.41 -19.46 18.14
CA GLY A 87 23.05 -19.04 16.90
C GLY A 87 22.32 -19.54 15.64
N MET A 88 22.28 -18.68 14.63
CA MET A 88 21.72 -19.00 13.32
C MET A 88 22.43 -18.26 12.19
N PRO A 89 22.32 -18.72 10.93
CA PRO A 89 22.86 -18.00 9.79
C PRO A 89 22.25 -16.60 9.67
N ALA A 90 23.08 -15.57 9.60
CA ALA A 90 22.62 -14.17 9.58
C ALA A 90 21.74 -13.84 8.36
N TYR A 91 21.91 -14.54 7.24
CA TYR A 91 21.08 -14.34 6.04
C TYR A 91 19.60 -14.72 6.25
N LEU A 92 19.27 -15.52 7.27
CA LEU A 92 17.88 -15.85 7.65
C LEU A 92 17.21 -14.68 8.40
N ILE A 93 18.00 -13.78 8.97
CA ILE A 93 17.52 -12.62 9.74
C ILE A 93 17.52 -11.37 8.85
N ASN A 94 18.68 -10.85 8.52
CA ASN A 94 18.81 -9.64 7.74
C ASN A 94 20.20 -9.53 7.10
N VAL A 95 20.30 -9.77 5.79
CA VAL A 95 21.51 -9.54 5.01
C VAL A 95 21.21 -8.58 3.86
N ALA A 96 22.04 -7.57 3.70
CA ALA A 96 21.94 -6.62 2.59
C ALA A 96 22.67 -7.17 1.36
N TYR A 97 21.92 -7.34 0.26
CA TYR A 97 22.49 -7.70 -1.03
C TYR A 97 22.48 -6.46 -1.94
N PRO A 98 23.60 -5.74 -2.09
CA PRO A 98 23.64 -4.48 -2.84
C PRO A 98 23.30 -4.65 -4.33
N ALA A 99 23.54 -5.84 -4.89
CA ALA A 99 23.23 -6.16 -6.29
C ALA A 99 21.73 -6.45 -6.57
N GLN A 100 20.87 -6.44 -5.56
CA GLN A 100 19.43 -6.68 -5.75
C GLN A 100 18.70 -5.40 -6.21
N LEU A 101 18.90 -5.01 -7.47
CA LEU A 101 18.30 -3.79 -8.04
C LEU A 101 16.77 -3.77 -7.93
N VAL A 102 16.10 -4.89 -8.20
CA VAL A 102 14.63 -4.99 -8.12
C VAL A 102 14.14 -4.76 -6.69
N LYS A 103 14.77 -5.40 -5.69
CA LYS A 103 14.42 -5.22 -4.28
C LYS A 103 14.68 -3.77 -3.82
N ASN A 104 15.78 -3.19 -4.23
CA ASN A 104 16.15 -1.83 -3.84
C ASN A 104 15.19 -0.80 -4.45
N THR A 105 14.81 -0.97 -5.71
CA THR A 105 13.85 -0.09 -6.38
C THR A 105 12.44 -0.26 -5.83
N ALA A 106 11.97 -1.51 -5.69
CA ALA A 106 10.68 -1.82 -5.08
C ALA A 106 10.62 -1.36 -3.61
N GLY A 107 11.73 -1.44 -2.88
CA GLY A 107 11.82 -1.01 -1.48
C GLY A 107 11.49 0.48 -1.27
N GLN A 108 11.76 1.35 -2.24
CA GLN A 108 11.35 2.77 -2.14
C GLN A 108 9.83 2.92 -2.25
N ILE A 109 9.20 2.18 -3.16
CA ILE A 109 7.74 2.16 -3.33
C ILE A 109 7.09 1.55 -2.07
N VAL A 110 7.63 0.44 -1.60
CA VAL A 110 7.16 -0.27 -0.40
C VAL A 110 7.23 0.61 0.84
N LYS A 111 8.24 1.47 1.00
CA LYS A 111 8.31 2.41 2.14
C LYS A 111 7.12 3.38 2.19
N ILE A 112 6.61 3.81 1.03
CA ILE A 112 5.43 4.69 0.96
C ILE A 112 4.18 3.93 1.39
N ILE A 113 4.07 2.66 0.98
CA ILE A 113 2.91 1.80 1.24
C ILE A 113 2.96 1.19 2.66
N ASN A 114 4.13 1.15 3.29
CA ASN A 114 4.38 0.44 4.55
C ASN A 114 3.80 1.12 5.80
N THR A 115 3.00 2.14 5.63
CA THR A 115 2.26 2.72 6.75
C THR A 115 0.91 2.02 6.87
N PRO A 116 0.42 1.73 8.10
CA PRO A 116 -0.86 1.08 8.31
C PRO A 116 -2.02 1.75 7.56
N ALA A 117 -2.06 3.08 7.57
CA ALA A 117 -3.07 3.85 6.83
C ALA A 117 -2.98 3.64 5.32
N ALA A 118 -1.78 3.69 4.74
CA ALA A 118 -1.58 3.48 3.30
C ALA A 118 -1.93 2.05 2.90
N PHE A 119 -1.58 1.06 3.71
CA PHE A 119 -1.90 -0.35 3.44
C PHE A 119 -3.41 -0.57 3.32
N VAL A 120 -4.20 -0.08 4.27
CA VAL A 120 -5.66 -0.20 4.24
C VAL A 120 -6.26 0.62 3.07
N PHE A 121 -5.73 1.82 2.81
CA PHE A 121 -6.13 2.62 1.66
C PHE A 121 -5.93 1.86 0.33
N PHE A 122 -4.75 1.31 0.10
CA PHE A 122 -4.46 0.56 -1.12
C PHE A 122 -5.25 -0.75 -1.22
N ALA A 123 -5.56 -1.40 -0.11
CA ALA A 123 -6.46 -2.55 -0.09
C ALA A 123 -7.87 -2.18 -0.60
N MET A 124 -8.43 -1.07 -0.13
CA MET A 124 -9.73 -0.57 -0.63
C MET A 124 -9.66 -0.17 -2.10
N VAL A 125 -8.61 0.54 -2.51
CA VAL A 125 -8.41 0.97 -3.91
C VAL A 125 -8.28 -0.23 -4.84
N SER A 126 -7.49 -1.23 -4.50
CA SER A 126 -7.28 -2.42 -5.34
C SER A 126 -8.58 -3.22 -5.54
N MET A 127 -9.37 -3.38 -4.49
CA MET A 127 -10.69 -4.00 -4.59
C MET A 127 -11.62 -3.18 -5.47
N TRP A 128 -11.64 -1.85 -5.28
CA TRP A 128 -12.50 -0.97 -6.08
C TRP A 128 -12.12 -0.98 -7.57
N LEU A 129 -10.83 -1.04 -7.91
CA LEU A 129 -10.37 -1.13 -9.30
C LEU A 129 -10.72 -2.48 -9.96
N MET A 130 -10.77 -3.56 -9.19
CA MET A 130 -11.12 -4.88 -9.69
C MET A 130 -12.62 -4.99 -10.03
N LEU A 131 -13.50 -4.39 -9.24
CA LEU A 131 -14.96 -4.57 -9.37
C LEU A 131 -15.55 -4.12 -10.71
N PRO A 132 -15.16 -2.98 -11.32
CA PRO A 132 -15.60 -2.62 -12.66
C PRO A 132 -15.17 -3.60 -13.76
N ILE A 133 -14.05 -4.30 -13.58
CA ILE A 133 -13.56 -5.30 -14.55
C ILE A 133 -14.53 -6.48 -14.61
N VAL A 134 -15.15 -6.84 -13.47
CA VAL A 134 -16.17 -7.89 -13.41
C VAL A 134 -17.60 -7.36 -13.60
N GLY A 135 -17.75 -6.11 -14.08
CA GLY A 135 -19.04 -5.52 -14.47
C GLY A 135 -19.82 -4.83 -13.35
N VAL A 136 -19.24 -4.63 -12.18
CA VAL A 136 -19.91 -3.90 -11.08
C VAL A 136 -19.86 -2.40 -11.34
N ASN A 137 -20.99 -1.72 -11.11
CA ASN A 137 -21.06 -0.27 -11.21
C ASN A 137 -20.06 0.39 -10.24
N PRO A 138 -19.23 1.35 -10.68
CA PRO A 138 -18.20 1.98 -9.83
C PRO A 138 -18.71 2.61 -8.54
N TRP A 139 -19.93 3.18 -8.54
CA TRP A 139 -20.55 3.74 -7.33
C TRP A 139 -20.93 2.65 -6.33
N VAL A 140 -21.52 1.56 -6.82
CA VAL A 140 -21.91 0.41 -5.99
C VAL A 140 -20.65 -0.28 -5.42
N GLY A 141 -19.58 -0.31 -6.21
CA GLY A 141 -18.28 -0.90 -5.82
C GLY A 141 -17.62 -0.27 -4.61
N ILE A 142 -17.99 0.95 -4.21
CA ILE A 142 -17.43 1.63 -3.03
C ILE A 142 -17.72 0.84 -1.75
N ILE A 143 -18.94 0.33 -1.57
CA ILE A 143 -19.35 -0.37 -0.35
C ILE A 143 -18.53 -1.65 -0.12
N PRO A 144 -18.48 -2.62 -1.06
CA PRO A 144 -17.68 -3.84 -0.85
C PRO A 144 -16.19 -3.55 -0.73
N SER A 145 -15.66 -2.46 -1.33
CA SER A 145 -14.28 -2.07 -1.17
C SER A 145 -13.96 -1.57 0.24
N LEU A 146 -14.85 -0.80 0.85
CA LEU A 146 -14.77 -0.44 2.27
C LEU A 146 -14.82 -1.68 3.16
N MET A 147 -15.77 -2.58 2.93
CA MET A 147 -15.89 -3.82 3.71
C MET A 147 -14.62 -4.68 3.60
N TYR A 148 -14.02 -4.76 2.41
CA TYR A 148 -12.77 -5.48 2.20
C TYR A 148 -11.61 -4.85 2.96
N GLY A 149 -11.36 -3.56 2.79
CA GLY A 149 -10.24 -2.88 3.44
C GLY A 149 -10.38 -2.76 4.96
N LEU A 150 -11.62 -2.71 5.49
CA LEU A 150 -11.91 -2.70 6.92
C LEU A 150 -12.13 -4.11 7.50
N SER A 151 -11.78 -5.16 6.77
CA SER A 151 -11.89 -6.53 7.30
C SER A 151 -10.89 -6.76 8.43
N THR A 152 -11.28 -7.54 9.43
CA THR A 152 -10.46 -7.90 10.60
C THR A 152 -9.10 -8.48 10.23
N TYR A 153 -9.02 -9.17 9.09
CA TYR A 153 -7.79 -9.78 8.59
C TYR A 153 -6.66 -8.77 8.43
N PHE A 154 -6.94 -7.61 7.80
CA PHE A 154 -5.90 -6.58 7.62
C PHE A 154 -5.44 -5.98 8.94
N PHE A 155 -6.34 -5.78 9.89
CA PHE A 155 -5.98 -5.24 11.20
C PHE A 155 -5.13 -6.22 12.02
N LEU A 156 -5.43 -7.52 11.94
CA LEU A 156 -4.60 -8.55 12.56
C LEU A 156 -3.19 -8.58 11.97
N ILE A 157 -3.06 -8.54 10.64
CA ILE A 157 -1.76 -8.51 9.96
C ILE A 157 -0.97 -7.24 10.31
N ILE A 158 -1.64 -6.09 10.32
CA ILE A 158 -1.02 -4.80 10.71
C ILE A 158 -0.54 -4.88 12.17
N GLY A 159 -1.37 -5.37 13.08
CA GLY A 159 -1.02 -5.52 14.49
C GLY A 159 0.15 -6.47 14.73
N ALA A 160 0.25 -7.54 13.96
CA ALA A 160 1.37 -8.46 14.00
C ALA A 160 2.67 -7.87 13.43
N GLY A 161 2.59 -6.90 12.51
CA GLY A 161 3.76 -6.33 11.83
C GLY A 161 4.11 -6.99 10.49
N HIS A 162 3.18 -7.74 9.91
CA HIS A 162 3.37 -8.43 8.63
C HIS A 162 2.94 -7.62 7.40
N VAL A 163 2.91 -6.30 7.50
CA VAL A 163 2.38 -5.44 6.44
C VAL A 163 3.24 -5.48 5.18
N THR A 164 4.56 -5.52 5.33
CA THR A 164 5.48 -5.58 4.18
C THR A 164 6.85 -6.07 4.65
N LYS A 165 7.09 -7.35 4.59
CA LYS A 165 8.44 -7.91 4.75
C LYS A 165 8.87 -8.62 3.49
#